data_3dc45688932a432e45a78d7176c940de
#
_entry.id   3dc45688932a432e45a78d7176c940de
#
_cell.length_a   1.000
_cell.length_b   1.000
_cell.length_c   1.000
_cell.angle_alpha   90.00
_cell.angle_beta   90.00
_cell.angle_gamma   90.00
#
_symmetry.space_group_name_H-M   'P 1'
#
loop_
_entity.id
_entity.type
_entity.pdbx_description
1 polymer ?
#
loop_
_entity_poly.entity_id
_entity_poly.type
_entity_poly.pdbx_seq_one_letter_code
_entity_poly.pdbx_strand_id
1 'polypeptide(L)'
;TAPASHAQNLPAAEGTCALPAHVADTELPAPDPQLAQLLRFATGAGVRVAVIDTGVAPNPQLRRLIPGVDLVDPESPDPFFDCDSHGTVVAGVIAGASRGVAPDAEILSIRQTSMRARQPGPQGDAGSLQTLADAVHFALDQRARVINVSVVSCLPPRLAGRVDMGPIRAALARAEAEGALVVSAAGNASESCEPGYTVVPAHEPTVLAVGARDGDHSIAAYSMPVPGPFVSAPGLVEAALASDGSGWASGTAGRPGRKDAVQPYLGTSFAAPAVSGAAALLIQRYPHLSPAQLRALIHAAAQPGGAAVDPLAAVAQLPPATVAPRQPAVTIEPARESAAPARWLRLV
;
A
#
# COMPACT_ATOMS: atom_id res chain seq x y z
N THR A 1 21.48 24.22 4.46
CA THR A 1 20.02 24.41 4.31
C THR A 1 19.70 24.22 2.84
N ALA A 2 19.30 23.01 2.46
CA ALA A 2 18.74 22.73 1.14
C ALA A 2 17.30 23.27 1.13
N PRO A 3 16.82 23.87 0.02
CA PRO A 3 15.45 24.33 -0.07
C PRO A 3 14.51 23.12 -0.12
N ALA A 4 13.48 23.10 0.74
CA ALA A 4 12.41 22.14 0.70
C ALA A 4 11.70 22.26 -0.67
N SER A 5 11.80 21.22 -1.48
CA SER A 5 11.07 21.09 -2.73
C SER A 5 9.59 20.88 -2.39
N HIS A 6 8.80 21.92 -2.54
CA HIS A 6 7.35 21.85 -2.46
C HIS A 6 6.86 21.09 -3.70
N ALA A 7 6.36 19.89 -3.50
CA ALA A 7 5.58 19.19 -4.53
C ALA A 7 4.29 20.01 -4.73
N GLN A 8 4.32 20.97 -5.63
CA GLN A 8 3.15 21.73 -6.06
C GLN A 8 2.34 20.82 -6.98
N ASN A 9 1.13 20.43 -6.54
CA ASN A 9 0.09 19.95 -7.43
C ASN A 9 -0.32 21.11 -8.36
N LEU A 10 0.42 21.28 -9.46
CA LEU A 10 0.01 22.19 -10.51
C LEU A 10 -1.22 21.60 -11.19
N PRO A 11 -2.30 22.40 -11.43
CA PRO A 11 -3.46 21.92 -12.15
C PRO A 11 -3.02 21.41 -13.52
N ALA A 12 -3.29 20.14 -13.79
CA ALA A 12 -3.08 19.55 -15.10
C ALA A 12 -3.93 20.31 -16.13
N ALA A 13 -3.39 20.53 -17.32
CA ALA A 13 -4.20 21.03 -18.42
C ALA A 13 -5.25 19.95 -18.75
N GLU A 14 -6.53 20.32 -18.64
CA GLU A 14 -7.62 19.43 -19.00
C GLU A 14 -7.39 18.88 -20.42
N GLY A 15 -7.45 17.56 -20.59
CA GLY A 15 -7.46 16.88 -21.87
C GLY A 15 -6.15 16.26 -22.38
N THR A 16 -5.04 16.29 -21.62
CA THR A 16 -3.81 15.57 -22.02
C THR A 16 -3.31 14.63 -20.95
N CYS A 17 -3.11 13.34 -21.31
CA CYS A 17 -2.57 12.36 -20.40
C CYS A 17 -1.12 12.70 -19.97
N ALA A 18 -0.72 12.20 -18.81
CA ALA A 18 0.65 12.27 -18.35
C ALA A 18 1.55 11.47 -19.28
N LEU A 19 2.66 12.03 -19.68
CA LEU A 19 3.64 11.33 -20.46
C LEU A 19 4.71 10.76 -19.51
N PRO A 20 5.03 9.45 -19.58
CA PRO A 20 6.13 8.91 -18.78
C PRO A 20 7.47 9.51 -19.19
N ALA A 21 8.29 9.86 -18.20
CA ALA A 21 9.68 10.23 -18.43
C ALA A 21 10.52 8.95 -18.48
N HIS A 22 10.69 8.40 -19.68
CA HIS A 22 11.37 7.14 -19.88
C HIS A 22 12.80 7.14 -19.41
N VAL A 23 13.23 6.00 -18.84
CA VAL A 23 14.61 5.69 -18.49
C VAL A 23 15.04 4.40 -19.17
N ALA A 24 16.30 4.37 -19.65
CA ALA A 24 16.85 3.17 -20.26
C ALA A 24 17.12 2.09 -19.20
N ASP A 25 17.03 0.82 -19.58
CA ASP A 25 17.30 -0.31 -18.68
C ASP A 25 18.70 -0.23 -18.02
N THR A 26 19.67 0.36 -18.71
CA THR A 26 21.05 0.56 -18.21
C THR A 26 21.18 1.66 -17.16
N GLU A 27 20.15 2.51 -17.02
CA GLU A 27 20.12 3.63 -16.08
C GLU A 27 19.29 3.30 -14.83
N LEU A 28 18.67 2.12 -14.81
CA LEU A 28 17.87 1.70 -13.67
C LEU A 28 18.75 1.47 -12.43
N PRO A 29 18.29 1.90 -11.24
CA PRO A 29 18.97 1.53 -10.00
C PRO A 29 19.00 0.01 -9.86
N ALA A 30 19.99 -0.51 -9.14
CA ALA A 30 20.03 -1.94 -8.85
C ALA A 30 18.74 -2.38 -8.13
N PRO A 31 18.21 -3.58 -8.42
CA PRO A 31 17.09 -4.13 -7.65
C PRO A 31 17.46 -4.24 -6.16
N ASP A 32 16.47 -4.16 -5.29
CA ASP A 32 16.66 -4.39 -3.87
C ASP A 32 17.32 -5.77 -3.65
N PRO A 33 18.49 -5.83 -3.02
CA PRO A 33 19.20 -7.08 -2.77
C PRO A 33 18.42 -8.06 -1.90
N GLN A 34 17.48 -7.57 -1.09
CA GLN A 34 16.63 -8.42 -0.25
C GLN A 34 15.48 -9.05 -1.05
N LEU A 35 15.14 -8.53 -2.24
CA LEU A 35 14.02 -9.04 -3.05
C LEU A 35 14.21 -10.53 -3.40
N ALA A 36 15.41 -10.93 -3.82
CA ALA A 36 15.68 -12.34 -4.14
C ALA A 36 15.51 -13.27 -2.92
N GLN A 37 15.84 -12.79 -1.72
CA GLN A 37 15.64 -13.54 -0.48
C GLN A 37 14.15 -13.59 -0.11
N LEU A 38 13.45 -12.47 -0.22
CA LEU A 38 12.01 -12.35 0.03
C LEU A 38 11.21 -13.33 -0.83
N LEU A 39 11.51 -13.40 -2.13
CA LEU A 39 10.81 -14.25 -3.09
C LEU A 39 11.04 -15.75 -2.89
N ARG A 40 12.00 -16.16 -2.04
CA ARG A 40 12.13 -17.55 -1.61
C ARG A 40 11.06 -17.99 -0.61
N PHE A 41 10.43 -17.05 0.08
CA PHE A 41 9.34 -17.33 1.03
C PHE A 41 7.97 -17.34 0.35
N ALA A 42 7.71 -16.38 -0.52
CA ALA A 42 6.45 -16.22 -1.23
C ALA A 42 6.63 -15.26 -2.42
N THR A 43 5.78 -15.37 -3.43
CA THR A 43 5.79 -14.53 -4.65
C THR A 43 4.47 -13.80 -4.89
N GLY A 44 3.47 -14.01 -4.02
CA GLY A 44 2.12 -13.50 -4.18
C GLY A 44 1.21 -14.38 -5.05
N ALA A 45 1.70 -15.56 -5.50
CA ALA A 45 0.94 -16.45 -6.37
C ALA A 45 -0.40 -16.87 -5.74
N GLY A 46 -1.48 -16.78 -6.54
CA GLY A 46 -2.84 -17.11 -6.12
C GLY A 46 -3.52 -16.03 -5.28
N VAL A 47 -2.87 -14.88 -5.06
CA VAL A 47 -3.46 -13.77 -4.33
C VAL A 47 -3.86 -12.66 -5.31
N ARG A 48 -5.14 -12.25 -5.24
CA ARG A 48 -5.65 -11.11 -5.99
C ARG A 48 -5.54 -9.84 -5.16
N VAL A 49 -4.90 -8.83 -5.74
CA VAL A 49 -4.76 -7.49 -5.21
C VAL A 49 -5.56 -6.53 -6.10
N ALA A 50 -6.60 -5.92 -5.56
CA ALA A 50 -7.31 -4.86 -6.25
C ALA A 50 -6.53 -3.55 -6.12
N VAL A 51 -6.29 -2.88 -7.23
CA VAL A 51 -5.71 -1.54 -7.30
C VAL A 51 -6.83 -0.57 -7.63
N ILE A 52 -7.33 0.14 -6.63
CA ILE A 52 -8.33 1.20 -6.77
C ILE A 52 -7.58 2.51 -6.98
N ASP A 53 -7.53 2.95 -8.24
CA ASP A 53 -6.64 4.02 -8.66
C ASP A 53 -7.14 4.71 -9.96
N THR A 54 -6.24 5.23 -10.78
CA THR A 54 -6.49 5.92 -12.05
C THR A 54 -6.61 5.01 -13.26
N GLY A 55 -6.62 3.68 -13.04
CA GLY A 55 -6.47 2.64 -14.04
C GLY A 55 -5.06 2.02 -13.99
N VAL A 56 -4.87 0.89 -14.66
CA VAL A 56 -3.55 0.23 -14.77
C VAL A 56 -3.31 -0.16 -16.22
N ALA A 57 -2.38 0.54 -16.89
CA ALA A 57 -2.03 0.23 -18.26
C ALA A 57 -1.32 -1.13 -18.38
N PRO A 58 -1.62 -1.94 -19.41
CA PRO A 58 -0.90 -3.16 -19.69
C PRO A 58 0.59 -2.89 -19.89
N ASN A 59 1.43 -3.67 -19.22
CA ASN A 59 2.87 -3.61 -19.32
C ASN A 59 3.43 -5.04 -19.22
N PRO A 60 4.46 -5.44 -19.99
CA PRO A 60 5.03 -6.80 -19.95
C PRO A 60 5.52 -7.24 -18.57
N GLN A 61 5.79 -6.30 -17.67
CA GLN A 61 6.15 -6.56 -16.29
C GLN A 61 4.94 -6.97 -15.41
N LEU A 62 3.70 -6.70 -15.84
CA LEU A 62 2.48 -7.09 -15.12
C LEU A 62 1.93 -8.39 -15.75
N ARG A 63 2.46 -9.52 -15.30
CA ARG A 63 2.15 -10.85 -15.88
C ARG A 63 0.70 -11.28 -15.69
N ARG A 64 0.03 -10.79 -14.64
CA ARG A 64 -1.32 -11.19 -14.23
C ARG A 64 -2.18 -9.96 -13.97
N LEU A 65 -2.34 -9.13 -15.00
CA LEU A 65 -3.24 -7.99 -14.98
C LEU A 65 -4.62 -8.45 -15.49
N ILE A 66 -5.67 -8.19 -14.70
CA ILE A 66 -7.06 -8.55 -15.04
C ILE A 66 -7.93 -7.29 -15.01
N PRO A 67 -8.91 -7.19 -15.92
CA PRO A 67 -9.81 -6.06 -15.96
C PRO A 67 -10.78 -6.09 -14.77
N GLY A 68 -10.99 -4.95 -14.16
CA GLY A 68 -12.01 -4.71 -13.16
C GLY A 68 -13.12 -3.83 -13.74
N VAL A 69 -13.44 -2.74 -13.03
CA VAL A 69 -14.46 -1.78 -13.41
C VAL A 69 -13.85 -0.41 -13.66
N ASP A 70 -14.42 0.33 -14.60
CA ASP A 70 -14.18 1.74 -14.82
C ASP A 70 -15.36 2.55 -14.26
N LEU A 71 -15.11 3.33 -13.21
CA LEU A 71 -16.08 4.22 -12.56
C LEU A 71 -15.87 5.68 -12.99
N VAL A 72 -14.92 5.94 -13.89
CA VAL A 72 -14.64 7.28 -14.44
C VAL A 72 -15.42 7.50 -15.73
N ASP A 73 -15.44 6.49 -16.61
CA ASP A 73 -16.18 6.53 -17.87
C ASP A 73 -17.04 5.26 -18.03
N PRO A 74 -18.20 5.20 -17.38
CA PRO A 74 -19.08 4.02 -17.48
C PRO A 74 -19.70 3.81 -18.86
N GLU A 75 -19.71 4.83 -19.73
CA GLU A 75 -20.27 4.74 -21.09
C GLU A 75 -19.29 4.08 -22.07
N SER A 76 -17.99 4.23 -21.83
CA SER A 76 -16.91 3.62 -22.59
C SER A 76 -15.85 3.04 -21.66
N PRO A 77 -16.17 1.98 -20.89
CA PRO A 77 -15.34 1.54 -19.79
C PRO A 77 -14.02 0.91 -20.26
N ASP A 78 -12.92 1.47 -19.78
CA ASP A 78 -11.58 0.91 -19.96
C ASP A 78 -10.80 1.00 -18.63
N PRO A 79 -10.84 -0.04 -17.80
CA PRO A 79 -10.10 -0.07 -16.54
C PRO A 79 -8.58 -0.08 -16.74
N PHE A 80 -8.09 -0.30 -17.97
CA PHE A 80 -6.67 -0.26 -18.29
C PHE A 80 -6.20 1.11 -18.75
N PHE A 81 -7.10 2.08 -18.96
CA PHE A 81 -6.73 3.41 -19.35
C PHE A 81 -6.23 4.25 -18.17
N ASP A 82 -4.92 4.39 -18.06
CA ASP A 82 -4.24 5.19 -17.02
C ASP A 82 -3.70 6.49 -17.60
N CYS A 83 -4.55 7.50 -17.70
CA CYS A 83 -4.19 8.85 -18.20
C CYS A 83 -3.27 9.63 -17.24
N ASP A 84 -3.28 9.26 -15.98
CA ASP A 84 -2.54 9.95 -14.91
C ASP A 84 -1.13 9.37 -14.69
N SER A 85 -0.83 8.19 -15.24
CA SER A 85 0.42 7.47 -15.01
C SER A 85 0.65 7.17 -13.51
N HIS A 86 -0.44 6.93 -12.77
CA HIS A 86 -0.37 6.72 -11.32
C HIS A 86 -0.69 5.27 -10.94
N GLY A 87 -1.83 4.74 -11.35
CA GLY A 87 -2.20 3.37 -11.02
C GLY A 87 -1.29 2.30 -11.61
N THR A 88 -0.70 2.55 -12.79
CA THR A 88 0.31 1.68 -13.40
C THR A 88 1.59 1.59 -12.56
N VAL A 89 2.03 2.72 -12.02
CA VAL A 89 3.17 2.77 -11.09
C VAL A 89 2.85 2.00 -9.81
N VAL A 90 1.67 2.23 -9.23
CA VAL A 90 1.18 1.51 -8.05
C VAL A 90 1.17 0.00 -8.29
N ALA A 91 0.61 -0.45 -9.41
CA ALA A 91 0.60 -1.88 -9.78
C ALA A 91 2.02 -2.44 -9.96
N GLY A 92 2.92 -1.66 -10.54
CA GLY A 92 4.34 -2.01 -10.72
C GLY A 92 5.07 -2.24 -9.41
N VAL A 93 4.83 -1.42 -8.40
CA VAL A 93 5.39 -1.61 -7.05
C VAL A 93 4.87 -2.90 -6.40
N ILE A 94 3.59 -3.23 -6.61
CA ILE A 94 3.01 -4.47 -6.07
C ILE A 94 3.57 -5.69 -6.82
N ALA A 95 3.43 -5.73 -8.16
CA ALA A 95 3.55 -6.96 -8.93
C ALA A 95 4.43 -6.85 -10.19
N GLY A 96 5.26 -5.83 -10.30
CA GLY A 96 6.26 -5.75 -11.37
C GLY A 96 7.18 -6.96 -11.35
N ALA A 97 7.30 -7.68 -12.47
CA ALA A 97 7.96 -8.99 -12.56
C ALA A 97 9.40 -9.00 -12.05
N SER A 98 10.13 -7.90 -12.23
CA SER A 98 11.55 -7.81 -11.85
C SER A 98 11.81 -6.99 -10.57
N ARG A 99 10.84 -6.17 -10.13
CA ARG A 99 11.02 -5.22 -9.02
C ARG A 99 9.84 -5.17 -8.06
N GLY A 100 8.71 -5.77 -8.40
CA GLY A 100 7.54 -5.80 -7.54
C GLY A 100 7.74 -6.67 -6.30
N VAL A 101 7.11 -6.29 -5.20
CA VAL A 101 7.19 -7.01 -3.92
C VAL A 101 6.54 -8.39 -4.03
N ALA A 102 5.47 -8.53 -4.81
CA ALA A 102 4.71 -9.77 -5.02
C ALA A 102 4.49 -10.04 -6.52
N PRO A 103 5.55 -10.42 -7.28
CA PRO A 103 5.54 -10.44 -8.75
C PRO A 103 4.58 -11.43 -9.39
N ASP A 104 4.07 -12.42 -8.64
CA ASP A 104 3.09 -13.39 -9.12
C ASP A 104 1.67 -13.13 -8.60
N ALA A 105 1.43 -12.01 -7.91
CA ALA A 105 0.09 -11.59 -7.53
C ALA A 105 -0.75 -11.21 -8.76
N GLU A 106 -2.07 -11.46 -8.70
CA GLU A 106 -3.00 -10.98 -9.70
C GLU A 106 -3.40 -9.54 -9.40
N ILE A 107 -3.20 -8.64 -10.36
CA ILE A 107 -3.62 -7.24 -10.25
C ILE A 107 -5.00 -7.07 -10.89
N LEU A 108 -5.99 -6.72 -10.07
CA LEU A 108 -7.32 -6.33 -10.53
C LEU A 108 -7.34 -4.80 -10.67
N SER A 109 -7.40 -4.30 -11.91
CA SER A 109 -7.44 -2.86 -12.18
C SER A 109 -8.82 -2.30 -11.96
N ILE A 110 -8.97 -1.32 -11.06
CA ILE A 110 -10.22 -0.59 -10.82
C ILE A 110 -9.95 0.89 -11.01
N ARG A 111 -10.49 1.45 -12.09
CA ARG A 111 -10.36 2.86 -12.41
C ARG A 111 -11.46 3.64 -11.70
N GLN A 112 -11.11 4.29 -10.57
CA GLN A 112 -12.05 4.98 -9.69
C GLN A 112 -11.99 6.50 -9.84
N THR A 113 -10.83 7.02 -10.25
CA THR A 113 -10.62 8.46 -10.42
C THR A 113 -9.68 8.76 -11.59
N SER A 114 -9.67 9.99 -12.04
CA SER A 114 -8.62 10.56 -12.88
C SER A 114 -8.55 12.06 -12.64
N MET A 115 -7.35 12.60 -12.56
CA MET A 115 -7.13 14.04 -12.50
C MET A 115 -7.14 14.69 -13.88
N ARG A 116 -6.85 13.90 -14.93
CA ARG A 116 -6.63 14.37 -16.30
C ARG A 116 -7.76 14.04 -17.27
N ALA A 117 -8.47 12.93 -17.04
CA ALA A 117 -9.55 12.43 -17.90
C ALA A 117 -10.93 12.58 -17.22
N ARG A 118 -11.15 13.63 -16.43
CA ARG A 118 -12.47 13.94 -15.89
C ARG A 118 -13.37 14.41 -17.03
N GLN A 119 -14.42 13.63 -17.29
CA GLN A 119 -15.53 14.09 -18.12
C GLN A 119 -16.53 14.86 -17.25
N PRO A 120 -16.90 16.10 -17.61
CA PRO A 120 -18.03 16.76 -16.96
C PRO A 120 -19.30 16.07 -17.45
N GLY A 121 -19.88 15.21 -16.62
CA GLY A 121 -21.16 14.55 -16.90
C GLY A 121 -22.14 14.73 -15.75
N PRO A 122 -23.44 14.45 -15.96
CA PRO A 122 -24.42 14.45 -14.88
C PRO A 122 -24.19 13.38 -13.79
N GLN A 123 -23.21 12.50 -13.99
CA GLN A 123 -22.74 11.50 -13.04
C GLN A 123 -21.35 11.87 -12.48
N GLY A 124 -21.05 13.16 -12.31
CA GLY A 124 -19.77 13.76 -11.90
C GLY A 124 -19.15 13.32 -10.59
N ASP A 125 -19.28 12.05 -10.22
CA ASP A 125 -18.89 11.48 -8.94
C ASP A 125 -17.60 10.65 -8.98
N ALA A 126 -16.89 10.61 -10.11
CA ALA A 126 -15.58 9.96 -10.18
C ALA A 126 -14.65 10.55 -9.11
N GLY A 127 -14.04 9.68 -8.28
CA GLY A 127 -13.23 10.10 -7.15
C GLY A 127 -14.05 10.48 -5.91
N SER A 128 -15.36 10.22 -5.86
CA SER A 128 -16.19 10.41 -4.68
C SER A 128 -16.04 9.27 -3.67
N LEU A 129 -16.50 9.48 -2.42
CA LEU A 129 -16.56 8.42 -1.42
C LEU A 129 -17.55 7.30 -1.79
N GLN A 130 -18.60 7.62 -2.56
CA GLN A 130 -19.54 6.63 -3.07
C GLN A 130 -18.86 5.71 -4.08
N THR A 131 -18.20 6.25 -5.09
CA THR A 131 -17.49 5.43 -6.08
C THR A 131 -16.32 4.67 -5.47
N LEU A 132 -15.71 5.18 -4.38
CA LEU A 132 -14.73 4.43 -3.61
C LEU A 132 -15.37 3.21 -2.89
N ALA A 133 -16.55 3.41 -2.29
CA ALA A 133 -17.29 2.30 -1.67
C ALA A 133 -17.69 1.25 -2.72
N ASP A 134 -18.18 1.68 -3.88
CA ASP A 134 -18.56 0.80 -4.99
C ASP A 134 -17.34 0.02 -5.52
N ALA A 135 -16.18 0.67 -5.62
CA ALA A 135 -14.91 0.03 -6.00
C ALA A 135 -14.49 -1.06 -5.00
N VAL A 136 -14.62 -0.79 -3.68
CA VAL A 136 -14.34 -1.78 -2.64
C VAL A 136 -15.31 -2.95 -2.73
N HIS A 137 -16.61 -2.71 -2.89
CA HIS A 137 -17.61 -3.77 -3.09
C HIS A 137 -17.29 -4.62 -4.30
N PHE A 138 -16.98 -3.99 -5.44
CA PHE A 138 -16.58 -4.70 -6.65
C PHE A 138 -15.34 -5.56 -6.44
N ALA A 139 -14.31 -5.02 -5.77
CA ALA A 139 -13.10 -5.77 -5.45
C ALA A 139 -13.39 -7.05 -4.64
N LEU A 140 -14.32 -6.97 -3.67
CA LEU A 140 -14.76 -8.10 -2.86
C LEU A 140 -15.53 -9.13 -3.70
N ASP A 141 -16.43 -8.69 -4.58
CA ASP A 141 -17.16 -9.57 -5.52
C ASP A 141 -16.20 -10.32 -6.44
N GLN A 142 -15.05 -9.70 -6.77
CA GLN A 142 -13.96 -10.30 -7.51
C GLN A 142 -12.99 -11.10 -6.63
N ARG A 143 -13.29 -11.32 -5.35
CA ARG A 143 -12.50 -12.09 -4.38
C ARG A 143 -11.09 -11.54 -4.16
N ALA A 144 -10.89 -10.23 -4.24
CA ALA A 144 -9.63 -9.62 -3.85
C ALA A 144 -9.38 -9.84 -2.34
N ARG A 145 -8.17 -10.27 -2.00
CA ARG A 145 -7.74 -10.48 -0.61
C ARG A 145 -6.95 -9.30 -0.07
N VAL A 146 -6.43 -8.46 -0.95
CA VAL A 146 -5.82 -7.17 -0.64
C VAL A 146 -6.50 -6.12 -1.51
N ILE A 147 -6.86 -5.01 -0.92
CA ILE A 147 -7.43 -3.85 -1.61
C ILE A 147 -6.50 -2.67 -1.36
N ASN A 148 -5.73 -2.27 -2.38
CA ASN A 148 -4.86 -1.11 -2.33
C ASN A 148 -5.62 0.13 -2.76
N VAL A 149 -5.66 1.14 -1.88
CA VAL A 149 -6.28 2.44 -2.14
C VAL A 149 -5.19 3.51 -2.07
N SER A 150 -4.66 3.90 -3.22
CA SER A 150 -3.63 4.95 -3.31
C SER A 150 -4.21 6.34 -3.63
N VAL A 151 -5.51 6.42 -3.84
CA VAL A 151 -6.28 7.65 -4.02
C VAL A 151 -7.12 7.92 -2.78
N VAL A 152 -7.00 9.10 -2.19
CA VAL A 152 -7.63 9.42 -0.91
C VAL A 152 -8.37 10.75 -0.98
N SER A 153 -9.40 10.89 -0.13
CA SER A 153 -10.12 12.15 0.03
C SER A 153 -9.69 12.81 1.35
N CYS A 154 -9.28 14.08 1.26
CA CYS A 154 -8.96 14.90 2.43
C CYS A 154 -10.15 15.78 2.80
N LEU A 155 -10.72 15.53 3.97
CA LEU A 155 -11.90 16.24 4.47
C LEU A 155 -11.48 17.28 5.53
N PRO A 156 -11.64 18.57 5.27
CA PRO A 156 -11.38 19.58 6.28
C PRO A 156 -12.35 19.43 7.47
N PRO A 157 -11.94 19.81 8.69
CA PRO A 157 -12.72 19.57 9.92
C PRO A 157 -14.17 20.06 9.84
N ARG A 158 -14.40 21.19 9.13
CA ARG A 158 -15.74 21.77 8.91
C ARG A 158 -16.67 20.86 8.07
N LEU A 159 -16.11 19.96 7.26
CA LEU A 159 -16.87 19.06 6.38
C LEU A 159 -16.89 17.63 6.89
N ALA A 160 -15.92 17.20 7.68
CA ALA A 160 -15.80 15.81 8.16
C ALA A 160 -17.07 15.30 8.87
N GLY A 161 -17.78 16.18 9.61
CA GLY A 161 -19.03 15.83 10.27
C GLY A 161 -20.29 15.94 9.39
N ARG A 162 -20.16 16.38 8.11
CA ARG A 162 -21.29 16.59 7.20
C ARG A 162 -21.30 15.62 6.01
N VAL A 163 -20.17 14.98 5.75
CA VAL A 163 -20.03 13.98 4.69
C VAL A 163 -20.61 12.66 5.17
N ASP A 164 -21.43 12.06 4.33
CA ASP A 164 -21.95 10.71 4.60
C ASP A 164 -20.83 9.68 4.44
N MET A 165 -20.39 9.13 5.58
CA MET A 165 -19.40 8.08 5.67
C MET A 165 -20.02 6.67 5.66
N GLY A 166 -21.35 6.56 5.64
CA GLY A 166 -22.07 5.30 5.69
C GLY A 166 -21.65 4.30 4.63
N PRO A 167 -21.68 4.66 3.33
CA PRO A 167 -21.32 3.76 2.25
C PRO A 167 -19.90 3.21 2.36
N ILE A 168 -18.90 4.07 2.58
CA ILE A 168 -17.51 3.60 2.69
C ILE A 168 -17.29 2.75 3.95
N ARG A 169 -17.89 3.09 5.08
CA ARG A 169 -17.79 2.28 6.30
C ARG A 169 -18.45 0.92 6.14
N ALA A 170 -19.58 0.83 5.45
CA ALA A 170 -20.22 -0.43 5.13
C ALA A 170 -19.31 -1.32 4.25
N ALA A 171 -18.69 -0.74 3.22
CA ALA A 171 -17.77 -1.44 2.36
C ALA A 171 -16.52 -1.95 3.11
N LEU A 172 -15.95 -1.13 4.01
CA LEU A 172 -14.81 -1.52 4.84
C LEU A 172 -15.17 -2.61 5.86
N ALA A 173 -16.36 -2.53 6.46
CA ALA A 173 -16.86 -3.58 7.36
C ALA A 173 -17.08 -4.92 6.61
N ARG A 174 -17.56 -4.86 5.36
CA ARG A 174 -17.67 -6.02 4.49
C ARG A 174 -16.28 -6.62 4.18
N ALA A 175 -15.30 -5.78 3.86
CA ALA A 175 -13.93 -6.22 3.60
C ALA A 175 -13.35 -6.97 4.81
N GLU A 176 -13.50 -6.43 6.02
CA GLU A 176 -13.06 -7.09 7.25
C GLU A 176 -13.76 -8.44 7.47
N ALA A 177 -15.07 -8.51 7.24
CA ALA A 177 -15.87 -9.73 7.42
C ALA A 177 -15.54 -10.82 6.39
N GLU A 178 -15.25 -10.44 5.13
CA GLU A 178 -14.91 -11.36 4.05
C GLU A 178 -13.41 -11.70 3.99
N GLY A 179 -12.60 -11.16 4.91
CA GLY A 179 -11.19 -11.51 5.04
C GLY A 179 -10.27 -10.76 4.06
N ALA A 180 -10.69 -9.62 3.52
CA ALA A 180 -9.87 -8.76 2.68
C ALA A 180 -9.22 -7.63 3.48
N LEU A 181 -7.89 -7.46 3.35
CA LEU A 181 -7.15 -6.38 3.97
C LEU A 181 -7.20 -5.13 3.09
N VAL A 182 -7.70 -4.03 3.63
CA VAL A 182 -7.63 -2.72 2.97
C VAL A 182 -6.38 -1.99 3.43
N VAL A 183 -5.55 -1.60 2.46
CA VAL A 183 -4.31 -0.83 2.65
C VAL A 183 -4.50 0.52 1.96
N SER A 184 -4.25 1.61 2.67
CA SER A 184 -4.45 2.94 2.12
C SER A 184 -3.26 3.87 2.34
N ALA A 185 -2.99 4.71 1.34
CA ALA A 185 -2.09 5.84 1.48
C ALA A 185 -2.56 6.79 2.61
N ALA A 186 -1.62 7.28 3.42
CA ALA A 186 -1.93 8.21 4.50
C ALA A 186 -2.36 9.61 4.01
N GLY A 187 -2.10 9.93 2.74
CA GLY A 187 -2.30 11.26 2.16
C GLY A 187 -1.04 12.12 2.17
N ASN A 188 -1.02 13.12 1.29
CA ASN A 188 0.10 14.04 1.16
C ASN A 188 -0.32 15.45 1.59
N ALA A 189 0.46 16.07 2.46
CA ALA A 189 0.23 17.44 2.91
C ALA A 189 0.32 18.42 1.72
N SER A 190 -0.70 19.23 1.58
CA SER A 190 -0.84 20.24 0.52
C SER A 190 -1.81 21.32 0.98
N GLU A 191 -2.01 22.38 0.18
CA GLU A 191 -3.01 23.41 0.45
C GLU A 191 -4.46 22.87 0.55
N SER A 192 -4.74 21.73 -0.09
CA SER A 192 -6.05 21.06 -0.06
C SER A 192 -6.12 19.88 0.94
N CYS A 193 -5.02 19.56 1.61
CA CYS A 193 -4.90 18.47 2.56
C CYS A 193 -3.92 18.83 3.68
N GLU A 194 -4.40 19.57 4.68
CA GLU A 194 -3.57 20.08 5.77
C GLU A 194 -3.56 19.13 6.99
N PRO A 195 -2.51 19.15 7.83
CA PRO A 195 -2.54 18.46 9.11
C PRO A 195 -3.79 18.80 9.93
N GLY A 196 -4.49 17.78 10.42
CA GLY A 196 -5.79 17.94 11.08
C GLY A 196 -7.00 17.67 10.19
N TYR A 197 -6.82 17.48 8.88
CA TYR A 197 -7.88 16.99 8.01
C TYR A 197 -8.09 15.47 8.22
N THR A 198 -9.31 15.01 7.97
CA THR A 198 -9.61 13.57 7.96
C THR A 198 -9.29 13.00 6.59
N VAL A 199 -8.39 12.02 6.53
CA VAL A 199 -8.03 11.34 5.28
C VAL A 199 -8.80 10.02 5.17
N VAL A 200 -9.63 9.91 4.14
CA VAL A 200 -10.48 8.73 3.90
C VAL A 200 -9.93 7.94 2.72
N PRO A 201 -9.74 6.60 2.86
CA PRO A 201 -10.15 5.77 3.98
C PRO A 201 -9.08 5.56 5.06
N ALA A 202 -7.89 6.18 4.96
CA ALA A 202 -6.74 5.92 5.85
C ALA A 202 -7.03 6.10 7.35
N HIS A 203 -7.97 6.96 7.72
CA HIS A 203 -8.33 7.21 9.12
C HIS A 203 -9.42 6.26 9.65
N GLU A 204 -9.93 5.33 8.85
CA GLU A 204 -10.90 4.34 9.33
C GLU A 204 -10.19 3.18 10.06
N PRO A 205 -10.72 2.68 11.19
CA PRO A 205 -9.98 1.80 12.11
C PRO A 205 -9.56 0.45 11.54
N THR A 206 -10.27 -0.06 10.52
CA THR A 206 -9.98 -1.36 9.89
C THR A 206 -9.03 -1.24 8.70
N VAL A 207 -8.62 -0.03 8.36
CA VAL A 207 -7.70 0.24 7.25
C VAL A 207 -6.26 0.24 7.76
N LEU A 208 -5.37 -0.42 7.05
CA LEU A 208 -3.93 -0.31 7.28
C LEU A 208 -3.41 0.95 6.57
N ALA A 209 -3.23 2.01 7.33
CA ALA A 209 -2.71 3.26 6.81
C ALA A 209 -1.19 3.22 6.61
N VAL A 210 -0.72 3.75 5.48
CA VAL A 210 0.69 3.73 5.09
C VAL A 210 1.20 5.14 4.85
N GLY A 211 2.13 5.58 5.69
CA GLY A 211 2.90 6.80 5.51
C GLY A 211 4.06 6.60 4.53
N ALA A 212 4.51 7.69 3.94
CA ALA A 212 5.74 7.70 3.16
C ALA A 212 6.95 8.00 4.04
N ARG A 213 8.09 7.38 3.73
CA ARG A 213 9.39 7.72 4.32
C ARG A 213 10.35 8.22 3.24
N ASP A 214 11.25 9.11 3.63
CA ASP A 214 12.31 9.69 2.78
C ASP A 214 13.72 9.23 3.19
N GLY A 215 13.80 8.33 4.17
CA GLY A 215 15.03 7.72 4.68
C GLY A 215 14.69 6.47 5.48
N ASP A 216 15.70 5.85 6.09
CA ASP A 216 15.52 4.56 6.77
C ASP A 216 14.66 4.67 8.04
N HIS A 217 14.66 5.84 8.70
CA HIS A 217 14.01 6.02 10.01
C HIS A 217 13.15 7.28 10.09
N SER A 218 12.92 8.00 8.98
CA SER A 218 12.19 9.26 8.97
C SER A 218 10.93 9.18 8.10
N ILE A 219 9.82 9.62 8.66
CA ILE A 219 8.60 9.86 7.90
C ILE A 219 8.81 11.12 7.06
N ALA A 220 8.49 11.04 5.78
CA ALA A 220 8.58 12.16 4.87
C ALA A 220 7.70 13.34 5.35
N ALA A 221 8.22 14.55 5.28
CA ALA A 221 7.54 15.75 5.78
C ALA A 221 6.18 16.01 5.11
N TYR A 222 5.97 15.49 3.90
CA TYR A 222 4.69 15.57 3.21
C TYR A 222 3.69 14.49 3.61
N SER A 223 4.12 13.44 4.34
CA SER A 223 3.19 12.38 4.76
C SER A 223 2.23 12.89 5.82
N MET A 224 0.92 12.73 5.57
CA MET A 224 -0.09 13.15 6.54
C MET A 224 -0.02 12.31 7.82
N PRO A 225 -0.21 12.93 8.99
CA PRO A 225 -0.31 12.19 10.24
C PRO A 225 -1.58 11.33 10.26
N VAL A 226 -1.47 10.12 10.78
CA VAL A 226 -2.59 9.17 10.89
C VAL A 226 -2.94 8.99 12.37
N PRO A 227 -4.21 9.10 12.77
CA PRO A 227 -4.64 8.78 14.13
C PRO A 227 -4.57 7.27 14.35
N GLY A 228 -3.78 6.82 15.32
CA GLY A 228 -3.65 5.40 15.67
C GLY A 228 -2.46 4.69 15.01
N PRO A 229 -2.48 3.35 15.01
CA PRO A 229 -1.40 2.57 14.43
C PRO A 229 -1.30 2.74 12.92
N PHE A 230 -0.10 3.01 12.43
CA PHE A 230 0.20 3.09 11.01
C PHE A 230 1.55 2.42 10.73
N VAL A 231 1.85 2.20 9.46
CA VAL A 231 3.16 1.74 8.99
C VAL A 231 3.68 2.66 7.90
N SER A 232 4.93 2.52 7.52
CA SER A 232 5.51 3.32 6.46
C SER A 232 6.35 2.48 5.49
N ALA A 233 6.48 3.00 4.27
CA ALA A 233 7.34 2.43 3.23
C ALA A 233 7.97 3.57 2.41
N PRO A 234 8.97 3.29 1.54
CA PRO A 234 9.54 4.30 0.67
C PRO A 234 8.48 5.00 -0.18
N GLY A 235 8.48 6.34 -0.17
CA GLY A 235 7.53 7.15 -0.92
C GLY A 235 7.99 7.54 -2.32
N LEU A 236 9.25 7.27 -2.69
CA LEU A 236 9.82 7.55 -4.00
C LEU A 236 9.95 6.26 -4.80
N VAL A 237 9.51 6.28 -6.07
CA VAL A 237 9.72 5.20 -7.03
C VAL A 237 10.64 5.70 -8.15
N GLU A 238 11.90 5.27 -8.10
CA GLU A 238 12.93 5.68 -9.08
C GLU A 238 12.83 4.92 -10.40
N ALA A 239 12.28 3.70 -10.37
CA ALA A 239 12.07 2.83 -11.53
C ALA A 239 10.63 2.33 -11.53
N ALA A 240 9.74 3.10 -12.12
CA ALA A 240 8.32 2.82 -12.26
C ALA A 240 7.99 2.20 -13.61
N LEU A 241 6.89 1.46 -13.70
CA LEU A 241 6.37 1.02 -14.99
C LEU A 241 5.79 2.22 -15.75
N ALA A 242 6.17 2.36 -17.02
CA ALA A 242 5.61 3.38 -17.89
C ALA A 242 4.17 3.05 -18.27
N SER A 243 3.27 4.03 -18.18
CA SER A 243 1.83 3.86 -18.44
C SER A 243 1.46 3.79 -19.91
N ASP A 244 2.40 4.02 -20.82
CA ASP A 244 2.23 3.82 -22.27
C ASP A 244 2.52 2.37 -22.72
N GLY A 245 2.75 1.47 -21.76
CA GLY A 245 2.97 0.04 -22.02
C GLY A 245 4.40 -0.33 -22.37
N SER A 246 5.34 0.59 -22.32
CA SER A 246 6.72 0.38 -22.77
C SER A 246 7.77 0.74 -21.69
N GLY A 247 8.41 -0.26 -21.09
CA GLY A 247 9.61 -0.08 -20.27
C GLY A 247 9.37 0.65 -18.94
N TRP A 248 10.32 1.51 -18.56
CA TRP A 248 10.43 2.14 -17.26
C TRP A 248 10.43 3.67 -17.36
N ALA A 249 9.97 4.31 -16.28
CA ALA A 249 9.95 5.76 -16.15
C ALA A 249 10.40 6.18 -14.74
N SER A 250 11.05 7.33 -14.63
CA SER A 250 11.47 7.95 -13.36
C SER A 250 10.48 8.97 -12.82
N GLY A 251 9.43 9.28 -13.58
CA GLY A 251 8.43 10.27 -13.26
C GLY A 251 7.56 10.59 -14.46
N THR A 252 6.78 11.66 -14.38
CA THR A 252 6.06 12.22 -15.54
C THR A 252 6.88 13.33 -16.18
N ALA A 253 6.93 13.36 -17.52
CA ALA A 253 7.60 14.39 -18.27
C ALA A 253 6.91 15.74 -18.11
N GLY A 254 7.68 16.82 -18.09
CA GLY A 254 7.16 18.18 -18.16
C GLY A 254 6.45 18.46 -19.49
N ARG A 255 5.74 19.59 -19.56
CA ARG A 255 5.01 19.97 -20.78
C ARG A 255 5.95 20.18 -21.96
N PRO A 256 5.55 19.75 -23.18
CA PRO A 256 6.35 20.04 -24.40
C PRO A 256 6.66 21.54 -24.53
N GLY A 257 7.92 21.84 -24.77
CA GLY A 257 8.39 23.23 -24.97
C GLY A 257 8.76 24.01 -23.69
N ARG A 258 8.58 23.43 -22.50
CA ARG A 258 9.12 23.94 -21.23
C ARG A 258 10.25 23.02 -20.77
N LYS A 259 11.33 23.60 -20.23
CA LYS A 259 12.38 22.86 -19.52
C LYS A 259 11.90 22.51 -18.10
N ASP A 260 10.64 22.06 -18.00
CA ASP A 260 10.12 21.63 -16.71
C ASP A 260 10.80 20.31 -16.35
N ALA A 261 11.34 20.26 -15.15
CA ALA A 261 11.97 19.04 -14.63
C ALA A 261 10.96 17.90 -14.59
N VAL A 262 11.42 16.68 -14.79
CA VAL A 262 10.65 15.45 -14.55
C VAL A 262 10.01 15.55 -13.16
N GLN A 263 8.72 15.31 -13.09
CA GLN A 263 7.99 15.21 -11.81
C GLN A 263 8.16 13.77 -11.29
N PRO A 264 8.95 13.52 -10.25
CA PRO A 264 9.18 12.18 -9.75
C PRO A 264 7.90 11.55 -9.19
N TYR A 265 7.81 10.23 -9.24
CA TYR A 265 6.75 9.49 -8.56
C TYR A 265 7.03 9.49 -7.05
N LEU A 266 6.49 10.49 -6.36
CA LEU A 266 6.73 10.76 -4.95
C LEU A 266 5.41 10.96 -4.20
N GLY A 267 5.17 10.15 -3.16
CA GLY A 267 3.96 10.27 -2.34
C GLY A 267 3.66 9.03 -1.51
N THR A 268 2.76 9.16 -0.56
CA THR A 268 2.21 8.04 0.21
C THR A 268 1.48 7.04 -0.68
N SER A 269 1.00 7.48 -1.84
CA SER A 269 0.38 6.64 -2.87
C SER A 269 1.32 5.55 -3.39
N PHE A 270 2.63 5.80 -3.35
CA PHE A 270 3.64 4.84 -3.79
C PHE A 270 4.25 4.04 -2.64
N ALA A 271 4.04 4.47 -1.40
CA ALA A 271 4.38 3.71 -0.20
C ALA A 271 3.37 2.58 0.08
N ALA A 272 2.08 2.86 -0.06
CA ALA A 272 1.00 1.90 0.19
C ALA A 272 1.13 0.59 -0.61
N PRO A 273 1.44 0.60 -1.92
CA PRO A 273 1.56 -0.61 -2.71
C PRO A 273 2.68 -1.55 -2.25
N ALA A 274 3.78 -1.05 -1.70
CA ALA A 274 4.82 -1.91 -1.13
C ALA A 274 4.29 -2.75 0.05
N VAL A 275 3.47 -2.14 0.90
CA VAL A 275 2.80 -2.83 2.02
C VAL A 275 1.70 -3.79 1.50
N SER A 276 0.98 -3.41 0.43
CA SER A 276 0.00 -4.30 -0.22
C SER A 276 0.67 -5.54 -0.82
N GLY A 277 1.85 -5.39 -1.40
CA GLY A 277 2.67 -6.51 -1.85
C GLY A 277 3.09 -7.42 -0.70
N ALA A 278 3.60 -6.86 0.41
CA ALA A 278 3.94 -7.63 1.61
C ALA A 278 2.73 -8.39 2.17
N ALA A 279 1.55 -7.76 2.18
CA ALA A 279 0.30 -8.41 2.57
C ALA A 279 -0.06 -9.59 1.65
N ALA A 280 0.13 -9.45 0.33
CA ALA A 280 -0.11 -10.54 -0.63
C ALA A 280 0.83 -11.73 -0.38
N LEU A 281 2.10 -11.48 -0.06
CA LEU A 281 3.05 -12.55 0.32
C LEU A 281 2.62 -13.25 1.61
N LEU A 282 2.18 -12.51 2.63
CA LEU A 282 1.66 -13.08 3.88
C LEU A 282 0.43 -13.95 3.65
N ILE A 283 -0.50 -13.49 2.80
CA ILE A 283 -1.73 -14.25 2.47
C ILE A 283 -1.40 -15.53 1.69
N GLN A 284 -0.45 -15.50 0.76
CA GLN A 284 0.02 -16.72 0.10
C GLN A 284 0.57 -17.72 1.11
N ARG A 285 1.38 -17.25 2.04
CA ARG A 285 2.02 -18.10 3.06
C ARG A 285 1.03 -18.57 4.12
N TYR A 286 0.06 -17.73 4.49
CA TYR A 286 -0.89 -17.96 5.59
C TYR A 286 -2.32 -17.59 5.16
N PRO A 287 -2.96 -18.40 4.29
CA PRO A 287 -4.22 -18.04 3.64
C PRO A 287 -5.42 -17.89 4.60
N HIS A 288 -5.29 -18.40 5.81
CA HIS A 288 -6.37 -18.39 6.82
C HIS A 288 -6.30 -17.20 7.78
N LEU A 289 -5.30 -16.33 7.67
CA LEU A 289 -5.21 -15.15 8.53
C LEU A 289 -6.34 -14.17 8.22
N SER A 290 -6.93 -13.66 9.29
CA SER A 290 -7.88 -12.55 9.19
C SER A 290 -7.17 -11.23 8.89
N PRO A 291 -7.87 -10.20 8.38
CA PRO A 291 -7.29 -8.88 8.17
C PRO A 291 -6.65 -8.29 9.44
N ALA A 292 -7.27 -8.49 10.60
CA ALA A 292 -6.72 -8.05 11.88
C ALA A 292 -5.39 -8.73 12.21
N GLN A 293 -5.27 -10.04 11.94
CA GLN A 293 -4.01 -10.78 12.14
C GLN A 293 -2.94 -10.35 11.14
N LEU A 294 -3.30 -10.09 9.88
CA LEU A 294 -2.39 -9.55 8.87
C LEU A 294 -1.86 -8.18 9.28
N ARG A 295 -2.73 -7.27 9.74
CA ARG A 295 -2.31 -5.97 10.29
C ARG A 295 -1.33 -6.14 11.45
N ALA A 296 -1.65 -7.04 12.39
CA ALA A 296 -0.79 -7.29 13.54
C ALA A 296 0.62 -7.79 13.14
N LEU A 297 0.71 -8.71 12.17
CA LEU A 297 2.00 -9.19 11.66
C LEU A 297 2.80 -8.10 10.95
N ILE A 298 2.13 -7.28 10.13
CA ILE A 298 2.78 -6.18 9.41
C ILE A 298 3.29 -5.13 10.42
N HIS A 299 2.49 -4.78 11.43
CA HIS A 299 2.92 -3.88 12.50
C HIS A 299 4.10 -4.45 13.32
N ALA A 300 4.08 -5.76 13.61
CA ALA A 300 5.16 -6.41 14.34
C ALA A 300 6.48 -6.45 13.55
N ALA A 301 6.41 -6.40 12.21
CA ALA A 301 7.57 -6.30 11.34
C ALA A 301 8.08 -4.86 11.13
N ALA A 302 7.31 -3.88 11.58
CA ALA A 302 7.68 -2.48 11.43
C ALA A 302 8.80 -2.12 12.41
N GLN A 303 9.84 -1.45 11.91
CA GLN A 303 10.99 -1.05 12.71
C GLN A 303 10.63 0.11 13.64
N PRO A 304 11.21 0.18 14.84
CA PRO A 304 11.10 1.34 15.71
C PRO A 304 11.66 2.59 15.01
N GLY A 305 10.96 3.73 15.15
CA GLY A 305 11.31 4.96 14.45
C GLY A 305 10.78 4.97 13.01
N GLY A 306 9.70 5.72 12.80
CA GLY A 306 9.05 5.84 11.48
C GLY A 306 8.18 4.66 11.03
N ALA A 307 8.05 3.60 11.84
CA ALA A 307 7.20 2.42 11.55
C ALA A 307 7.47 1.78 10.17
N ALA A 308 8.73 1.74 9.74
CA ALA A 308 9.15 1.22 8.44
C ALA A 308 8.89 -0.28 8.33
N VAL A 309 8.04 -0.69 7.39
CA VAL A 309 7.79 -2.11 7.11
C VAL A 309 8.99 -2.71 6.39
N ASP A 310 9.49 -3.82 6.92
CA ASP A 310 10.41 -4.70 6.24
C ASP A 310 9.60 -5.91 5.72
N PRO A 311 9.39 -6.04 4.40
CA PRO A 311 8.62 -7.14 3.83
C PRO A 311 9.23 -8.52 4.13
N LEU A 312 10.56 -8.61 4.19
CA LEU A 312 11.25 -9.86 4.52
C LEU A 312 11.00 -10.26 5.98
N ALA A 313 11.15 -9.31 6.91
CA ALA A 313 10.83 -9.54 8.31
C ALA A 313 9.36 -9.92 8.49
N ALA A 314 8.44 -9.25 7.77
CA ALA A 314 7.01 -9.58 7.81
C ALA A 314 6.73 -11.03 7.40
N VAL A 315 7.27 -11.47 6.27
CA VAL A 315 7.01 -12.81 5.72
C VAL A 315 7.75 -13.90 6.50
N ALA A 316 8.91 -13.60 7.09
CA ALA A 316 9.69 -14.56 7.86
C ALA A 316 9.06 -14.91 9.22
N GLN A 317 8.15 -14.06 9.75
CA GLN A 317 7.47 -14.31 11.02
C GLN A 317 6.58 -15.56 10.96
N LEU A 318 6.46 -16.22 12.10
CA LEU A 318 5.42 -17.21 12.32
C LEU A 318 4.22 -16.51 12.95
N PRO A 319 2.99 -16.71 12.43
CA PRO A 319 1.81 -16.17 13.08
C PRO A 319 1.70 -16.76 14.49
N PRO A 320 1.23 -15.99 15.48
CA PRO A 320 0.96 -16.52 16.81
C PRO A 320 0.02 -17.71 16.68
N ALA A 321 0.35 -18.81 17.38
CA ALA A 321 -0.51 -19.99 17.39
C ALA A 321 -1.93 -19.58 17.85
N THR A 322 -2.92 -19.89 17.04
CA THR A 322 -4.34 -19.55 17.33
C THR A 322 -4.90 -20.33 18.51
N VAL A 323 -4.19 -21.37 18.93
CA VAL A 323 -4.42 -22.11 20.18
C VAL A 323 -3.07 -22.16 20.89
N ALA A 324 -2.95 -21.47 22.02
CA ALA A 324 -1.83 -21.73 22.92
C ALA A 324 -1.81 -23.23 23.17
N PRO A 325 -0.72 -23.96 22.84
CA PRO A 325 -0.61 -25.33 23.26
C PRO A 325 -0.81 -25.30 24.78
N ARG A 326 -1.78 -26.08 25.28
CA ARG A 326 -1.93 -26.27 26.72
C ARG A 326 -0.58 -26.84 27.15
N GLN A 327 0.30 -25.97 27.64
CA GLN A 327 1.52 -26.42 28.28
C GLN A 327 1.05 -27.28 29.46
N PRO A 328 1.40 -28.57 29.51
CA PRO A 328 1.12 -29.35 30.69
C PRO A 328 1.77 -28.60 31.86
N ALA A 329 0.99 -28.35 32.90
CA ALA A 329 1.53 -27.72 34.10
C ALA A 329 2.76 -28.54 34.56
N VAL A 330 3.93 -27.96 34.37
CA VAL A 330 5.14 -28.56 34.90
C VAL A 330 5.15 -28.27 36.39
N THR A 331 4.75 -29.26 37.18
CA THR A 331 4.88 -29.18 38.63
C THR A 331 6.36 -29.33 38.93
N ILE A 332 7.01 -28.21 39.24
CA ILE A 332 8.38 -28.25 39.77
C ILE A 332 8.29 -28.74 41.21
N GLU A 333 8.60 -30.00 41.45
CA GLU A 333 8.77 -30.44 42.83
C GLU A 333 9.96 -29.69 43.42
N PRO A 334 9.81 -29.07 44.59
CA PRO A 334 10.95 -28.44 45.25
C PRO A 334 12.04 -29.52 45.51
N ALA A 335 13.28 -29.19 45.18
CA ALA A 335 14.41 -30.08 45.44
C ALA A 335 14.36 -30.49 46.91
N ARG A 336 14.28 -31.78 47.16
CA ARG A 336 14.45 -32.31 48.53
C ARG A 336 15.83 -31.89 49.02
N GLU A 337 15.85 -31.03 50.06
CA GLU A 337 17.11 -30.79 50.78
C GLU A 337 17.68 -32.13 51.22
N SER A 338 18.78 -32.55 50.57
CA SER A 338 19.53 -33.66 51.05
C SER A 338 20.21 -33.21 52.36
N ALA A 339 19.75 -33.76 53.48
CA ALA A 339 20.46 -33.63 54.75
C ALA A 339 21.81 -34.31 54.61
N ALA A 340 22.79 -33.62 54.09
CA ALA A 340 24.18 -34.07 54.14
C ALA A 340 24.64 -33.86 55.58
N PRO A 341 25.16 -34.90 56.26
CA PRO A 341 25.66 -34.71 57.60
C PRO A 341 26.90 -33.83 57.56
N ALA A 342 26.85 -32.73 58.33
CA ALA A 342 27.99 -31.84 58.54
C ALA A 342 29.16 -32.62 59.17
N ARG A 343 30.12 -33.05 58.38
CA ARG A 343 31.42 -33.51 58.88
C ARG A 343 32.30 -32.31 59.18
N TRP A 344 32.33 -31.91 60.42
CA TRP A 344 33.31 -30.95 60.90
C TRP A 344 34.69 -31.55 60.82
N LEU A 345 35.55 -31.15 59.90
CA LEU A 345 36.98 -31.36 59.94
C LEU A 345 37.54 -30.50 61.09
N ARG A 346 38.02 -31.11 62.14
CA ARG A 346 38.92 -30.50 63.10
C ARG A 346 40.32 -30.49 62.47
N LEU A 347 40.81 -29.28 62.25
CA LEU A 347 42.24 -29.08 62.00
C LEU A 347 42.93 -29.01 63.38
N VAL A 348 43.95 -29.80 63.49
CA VAL A 348 45.01 -29.77 64.56
C VAL A 348 46.19 -29.01 64.00
#